data_8425e717bdc8453f81efd2d920fff2b8
#
_entry.id   8425e717bdc8453f81efd2d920fff2b8
#
_cell.length_a   1.000
_cell.length_b   1.000
_cell.length_c   1.000
_cell.angle_alpha   90.00
_cell.angle_beta   90.00
_cell.angle_gamma   90.00
#
_symmetry.space_group_name_H-M   'P 1'
#
loop_
_entity.id
_entity.type
_entity.pdbx_description
1 polymer ?
#
loop_
_entity_poly.entity_id
_entity_poly.type
_entity_poly.pdbx_seq_one_letter_code
_entity_poly.pdbx_strand_id
1 'polypeptide(L)'
;MTASHGKEPNLTTTAPGAVTSSELLSVVASRELASRRTVFAGIGLPTLATELAHLTVAPRIEVVYESGVCGAHPSHLPETIADAVIVSGAEAVLSMPALFGCVLQGGHIDVGFLGAAQIDRWGNLNTSVIGDWENPEVRLPGSGGAVEVMANSREVFVVMRRHDPRSFTTALDFCTTPGPDRALAEGIRPLGAGVTRVITELGILARSGVGEELRLVAVHPGVTVDQVREATGWDLRVDDSVTTVPPPTAAELRLLREDVDPGRVYLR
;
A
#
# COMPACT_ATOMS: atom_id res chain seq x y z
N MET A 1 -29.15 31.28 11.75
CA MET A 1 -28.11 30.49 12.47
C MET A 1 -27.16 29.96 11.38
N THR A 2 -26.01 30.59 11.31
CA THR A 2 -25.03 30.44 10.24
C THR A 2 -24.17 29.21 10.49
N ALA A 3 -24.18 28.26 9.55
CA ALA A 3 -23.30 27.11 9.56
C ALA A 3 -21.85 27.55 9.24
N SER A 4 -20.92 27.29 10.15
CA SER A 4 -19.50 27.54 9.94
C SER A 4 -18.95 26.49 8.98
N HIS A 5 -18.50 26.93 7.83
CA HIS A 5 -17.71 26.12 6.91
C HIS A 5 -16.36 25.82 7.53
N GLY A 6 -16.07 24.53 7.77
CA GLY A 6 -14.76 24.06 8.16
C GLY A 6 -13.73 24.37 7.05
N LYS A 7 -12.63 25.02 7.44
CA LYS A 7 -11.50 25.30 6.58
C LYS A 7 -10.94 24.01 6.01
N GLU A 8 -10.95 23.89 4.69
CA GLU A 8 -10.15 22.91 3.96
C GLU A 8 -8.65 23.10 4.28
N PRO A 9 -7.89 22.03 4.47
CA PRO A 9 -6.45 22.15 4.68
C PRO A 9 -5.79 22.70 3.41
N ASN A 10 -5.00 23.74 3.63
CA ASN A 10 -4.19 24.45 2.65
C ASN A 10 -3.33 23.47 1.82
N LEU A 11 -3.68 23.30 0.56
CA LEU A 11 -2.82 22.65 -0.44
C LEU A 11 -1.61 23.57 -0.64
N THR A 12 -0.50 23.26 0.02
CA THR A 12 0.79 23.90 -0.26
C THR A 12 1.14 23.64 -1.73
N THR A 13 1.08 24.69 -2.54
CA THR A 13 1.59 24.70 -3.91
C THR A 13 3.09 24.43 -3.86
N THR A 14 3.49 23.19 -4.13
CA THR A 14 4.89 22.80 -4.29
C THR A 14 5.51 23.55 -5.46
N ALA A 15 6.73 24.09 -5.27
CA ALA A 15 7.49 24.76 -6.32
C ALA A 15 7.64 23.85 -7.56
N PRO A 16 7.63 24.39 -8.78
CA PRO A 16 7.81 23.58 -9.99
C PRO A 16 9.12 22.80 -9.91
N GLY A 17 9.03 21.46 -9.91
CA GLY A 17 10.17 20.56 -9.80
C GLY A 17 10.34 19.84 -8.45
N ALA A 18 9.62 20.22 -7.40
CA ALA A 18 9.62 19.50 -6.13
C ALA A 18 8.96 18.12 -6.26
N VAL A 19 9.52 17.13 -5.55
CA VAL A 19 8.94 15.79 -5.46
C VAL A 19 7.72 15.83 -4.56
N THR A 20 6.58 15.35 -5.06
CA THR A 20 5.35 15.23 -4.26
C THR A 20 5.38 13.98 -3.38
N SER A 21 4.53 13.94 -2.35
CA SER A 21 4.37 12.73 -1.51
C SER A 21 3.94 11.52 -2.34
N SER A 22 3.02 11.70 -3.29
CA SER A 22 2.58 10.62 -4.19
C SER A 22 3.72 10.08 -5.05
N GLU A 23 4.57 10.93 -5.59
CA GLU A 23 5.75 10.55 -6.37
C GLU A 23 6.78 9.80 -5.51
N LEU A 24 7.06 10.32 -4.31
CA LEU A 24 7.97 9.68 -3.37
C LEU A 24 7.48 8.27 -3.02
N LEU A 25 6.23 8.13 -2.59
CA LEU A 25 5.66 6.84 -2.22
C LEU A 25 5.64 5.85 -3.38
N SER A 26 5.29 6.29 -4.59
CA SER A 26 5.27 5.45 -5.78
C SER A 26 6.67 4.95 -6.15
N VAL A 27 7.67 5.83 -6.13
CA VAL A 27 9.06 5.46 -6.43
C VAL A 27 9.61 4.49 -5.38
N VAL A 28 9.38 4.78 -4.10
CA VAL A 28 9.87 3.91 -3.02
C VAL A 28 9.19 2.53 -3.08
N ALA A 29 7.87 2.51 -3.27
CA ALA A 29 7.14 1.25 -3.41
C ALA A 29 7.57 0.45 -4.65
N SER A 30 7.88 1.11 -5.77
CA SER A 30 8.38 0.44 -6.97
C SER A 30 9.73 -0.24 -6.73
N ARG A 31 10.64 0.39 -6.00
CA ARG A 31 11.96 -0.18 -5.66
C ARG A 31 11.85 -1.43 -4.78
N GLU A 32 10.87 -1.46 -3.85
CA GLU A 32 10.60 -2.63 -3.00
C GLU A 32 10.07 -3.84 -3.81
N LEU A 33 9.62 -3.63 -5.06
CA LEU A 33 9.18 -4.69 -5.95
C LEU A 33 10.33 -5.38 -6.71
N ALA A 34 11.57 -4.97 -6.51
CA ALA A 34 12.73 -5.62 -7.14
C ALA A 34 12.70 -7.14 -6.86
N SER A 35 12.90 -7.95 -7.91
CA SER A 35 12.85 -9.42 -7.85
C SER A 35 11.47 -10.06 -7.59
N ARG A 36 10.39 -9.29 -7.54
CA ARG A 36 9.01 -9.80 -7.49
C ARG A 36 8.49 -10.04 -8.91
N ARG A 37 7.58 -11.01 -9.06
CA ARG A 37 7.03 -11.41 -10.36
C ARG A 37 5.54 -11.17 -10.48
N THR A 38 4.77 -11.44 -9.43
CA THR A 38 3.31 -11.32 -9.45
C THR A 38 2.85 -10.39 -8.33
N VAL A 39 2.09 -9.37 -8.71
CA VAL A 39 1.58 -8.35 -7.78
C VAL A 39 0.08 -8.24 -7.89
N PHE A 40 -0.60 -8.43 -6.77
CA PHE A 40 -2.02 -8.10 -6.67
C PHE A 40 -2.11 -6.61 -6.30
N ALA A 41 -2.51 -5.79 -7.26
CA ALA A 41 -2.55 -4.35 -7.11
C ALA A 41 -3.98 -3.80 -7.11
N GLY A 42 -4.26 -2.93 -6.14
CA GLY A 42 -5.39 -2.02 -6.20
C GLY A 42 -5.07 -0.80 -7.06
N ILE A 43 -6.10 0.00 -7.32
CA ILE A 43 -6.00 1.25 -8.08
C ILE A 43 -5.35 2.35 -7.24
N GLY A 44 -4.55 3.22 -7.86
CA GLY A 44 -3.91 4.36 -7.20
C GLY A 44 -2.39 4.24 -7.09
N LEU A 45 -1.82 4.54 -5.92
CA LEU A 45 -0.36 4.44 -5.69
C LEU A 45 0.20 3.04 -5.99
N PRO A 46 -0.47 1.93 -5.68
CA PRO A 46 -0.02 0.60 -6.06
C PRO A 46 0.13 0.42 -7.57
N THR A 47 -0.81 0.94 -8.36
CA THR A 47 -0.70 0.90 -9.83
C THR A 47 0.51 1.68 -10.32
N LEU A 48 0.70 2.91 -9.84
CA LEU A 48 1.88 3.72 -10.18
C LEU A 48 3.19 3.02 -9.84
N ALA A 49 3.26 2.42 -8.65
CA ALA A 49 4.46 1.72 -8.20
C ALA A 49 4.77 0.49 -9.07
N THR A 50 3.74 -0.25 -9.47
CA THR A 50 3.91 -1.47 -10.25
C THR A 50 4.28 -1.15 -11.70
N GLU A 51 3.65 -0.16 -12.33
CA GLU A 51 4.00 0.30 -13.67
C GLU A 51 5.43 0.87 -13.71
N LEU A 52 5.81 1.67 -12.71
CA LEU A 52 7.19 2.17 -12.62
C LEU A 52 8.19 1.03 -12.40
N ALA A 53 7.83 0.03 -11.58
CA ALA A 53 8.68 -1.15 -11.37
C ALA A 53 8.87 -1.95 -12.67
N HIS A 54 7.80 -2.11 -13.46
CA HIS A 54 7.86 -2.75 -14.77
C HIS A 54 8.86 -2.05 -15.72
N LEU A 55 8.85 -0.71 -15.72
CA LEU A 55 9.77 0.09 -16.55
C LEU A 55 11.20 0.17 -16.00
N THR A 56 11.45 -0.29 -14.77
CA THR A 56 12.76 -0.12 -14.10
C THR A 56 13.31 -1.41 -13.51
N VAL A 57 12.93 -1.71 -12.27
CA VAL A 57 13.58 -2.75 -11.43
C VAL A 57 13.02 -4.16 -11.62
N ALA A 58 11.82 -4.29 -12.17
CA ALA A 58 11.11 -5.56 -12.32
C ALA A 58 10.41 -5.69 -13.69
N PRO A 59 11.15 -5.74 -14.82
CA PRO A 59 10.58 -5.69 -16.17
C PRO A 59 9.72 -6.91 -16.54
N ARG A 60 9.66 -7.92 -15.69
CA ARG A 60 8.82 -9.13 -15.86
C ARG A 60 7.75 -9.24 -14.78
N ILE A 61 7.41 -8.13 -14.15
CA ILE A 61 6.36 -8.09 -13.14
C ILE A 61 4.99 -8.16 -13.84
N GLU A 62 4.12 -8.98 -13.30
CA GLU A 62 2.75 -9.15 -13.80
C GLU A 62 1.77 -8.63 -12.77
N VAL A 63 0.87 -7.78 -13.23
CA VAL A 63 -0.18 -7.21 -12.39
C VAL A 63 -1.41 -8.10 -12.43
N VAL A 64 -1.97 -8.35 -11.27
CA VAL A 64 -3.25 -9.04 -11.10
C VAL A 64 -4.21 -8.08 -10.42
N TYR A 65 -5.31 -7.76 -11.10
CA TYR A 65 -6.36 -6.89 -10.59
C TYR A 65 -7.51 -7.70 -9.98
N GLU A 66 -8.13 -7.14 -8.95
CA GLU A 66 -9.27 -7.77 -8.25
C GLU A 66 -10.44 -8.14 -9.20
N SER A 67 -10.59 -7.41 -10.31
CA SER A 67 -11.57 -7.73 -11.36
C SER A 67 -11.30 -9.03 -12.13
N GLY A 68 -10.17 -9.70 -11.88
CA GLY A 68 -9.79 -10.95 -12.55
C GLY A 68 -8.84 -10.78 -13.73
N VAL A 69 -8.43 -9.57 -14.02
CA VAL A 69 -7.51 -9.27 -15.12
C VAL A 69 -6.07 -9.54 -14.69
N CYS A 70 -5.33 -10.31 -15.49
CA CYS A 70 -3.94 -10.68 -15.22
C CYS A 70 -3.04 -10.29 -16.40
N GLY A 71 -1.85 -9.78 -16.10
CA GLY A 71 -0.82 -9.44 -17.08
C GLY A 71 -1.24 -8.33 -18.05
N ALA A 72 -2.05 -7.38 -17.59
CA ALA A 72 -2.49 -6.27 -18.43
C ALA A 72 -1.46 -5.13 -18.44
N HIS A 73 -1.33 -4.50 -19.59
CA HIS A 73 -0.51 -3.29 -19.80
C HIS A 73 -1.39 -2.20 -20.42
N PRO A 74 -2.23 -1.55 -19.62
CA PRO A 74 -3.17 -0.55 -20.12
C PRO A 74 -2.43 0.66 -20.70
N SER A 75 -2.94 1.22 -21.80
CA SER A 75 -2.35 2.38 -22.48
C SER A 75 -2.44 3.69 -21.65
N HIS A 76 -3.27 3.70 -20.63
CA HIS A 76 -3.40 4.77 -19.64
C HIS A 76 -3.90 4.17 -18.33
N LEU A 77 -3.68 4.89 -17.23
CA LEU A 77 -4.05 4.41 -15.91
C LEU A 77 -5.57 4.28 -15.76
N PRO A 78 -6.06 3.16 -15.22
CA PRO A 78 -7.47 2.97 -14.95
C PRO A 78 -7.93 3.86 -13.79
N GLU A 79 -9.11 4.46 -13.91
CA GLU A 79 -9.70 5.25 -12.81
C GLU A 79 -10.38 4.37 -11.75
N THR A 80 -10.85 3.19 -12.13
CA THR A 80 -11.46 2.20 -11.24
C THR A 80 -11.10 0.78 -11.66
N ILE A 81 -11.31 -0.20 -10.77
CA ILE A 81 -11.12 -1.63 -11.08
C ILE A 81 -12.11 -2.15 -12.15
N ALA A 82 -13.15 -1.39 -12.46
CA ALA A 82 -14.16 -1.70 -13.49
C ALA A 82 -13.89 -0.96 -14.81
N ASP A 83 -12.81 -0.21 -14.91
CA ASP A 83 -12.44 0.49 -16.13
C ASP A 83 -12.09 -0.51 -17.23
N ALA A 84 -12.70 -0.33 -18.41
CA ALA A 84 -12.46 -1.22 -19.54
C ALA A 84 -11.00 -1.19 -20.04
N VAL A 85 -10.24 -0.14 -19.75
CA VAL A 85 -8.82 -0.05 -20.13
C VAL A 85 -7.97 -1.16 -19.48
N ILE A 86 -8.38 -1.65 -18.30
CA ILE A 86 -7.64 -2.69 -17.56
C ILE A 86 -7.46 -3.98 -18.39
N VAL A 87 -8.40 -4.30 -19.28
CA VAL A 87 -8.28 -5.52 -20.10
C VAL A 87 -7.37 -5.36 -21.31
N SER A 88 -6.85 -4.17 -21.55
CA SER A 88 -5.97 -3.92 -22.68
C SER A 88 -4.63 -4.66 -22.52
N GLY A 89 -4.31 -5.54 -23.46
CA GLY A 89 -3.10 -6.34 -23.42
C GLY A 89 -3.09 -7.46 -22.38
N ALA A 90 -4.22 -7.72 -21.72
CA ALA A 90 -4.30 -8.75 -20.68
C ALA A 90 -3.93 -10.14 -21.22
N GLU A 91 -3.10 -10.87 -20.50
CA GLU A 91 -2.77 -12.27 -20.80
C GLU A 91 -3.92 -13.21 -20.45
N ALA A 92 -4.68 -12.89 -19.40
CA ALA A 92 -5.86 -13.65 -19.00
C ALA A 92 -6.92 -12.75 -18.34
N VAL A 93 -8.18 -13.14 -18.49
CA VAL A 93 -9.31 -12.57 -17.76
C VAL A 93 -10.04 -13.73 -17.06
N LEU A 94 -9.97 -13.73 -15.75
CA LEU A 94 -10.53 -14.77 -14.90
C LEU A 94 -11.83 -14.31 -14.27
N SER A 95 -12.71 -15.25 -13.93
CA SER A 95 -13.81 -14.93 -13.02
C SER A 95 -13.28 -14.68 -11.60
N MET A 96 -13.94 -13.85 -10.81
CA MET A 96 -13.54 -13.61 -9.41
C MET A 96 -13.39 -14.92 -8.61
N PRO A 97 -14.28 -15.92 -8.68
CA PRO A 97 -14.05 -17.19 -8.01
C PRO A 97 -12.76 -17.92 -8.46
N ALA A 98 -12.42 -17.87 -9.73
CA ALA A 98 -11.18 -18.46 -10.23
C ALA A 98 -9.94 -17.67 -9.77
N LEU A 99 -10.00 -16.33 -9.79
CA LEU A 99 -8.93 -15.49 -9.28
C LEU A 99 -8.66 -15.76 -7.79
N PHE A 100 -9.67 -15.65 -6.96
CA PHE A 100 -9.51 -15.83 -5.51
C PHE A 100 -9.19 -17.28 -5.13
N GLY A 101 -9.91 -18.26 -5.70
CA GLY A 101 -9.75 -19.67 -5.37
C GLY A 101 -8.51 -20.33 -5.97
N CYS A 102 -8.11 -19.97 -7.19
CA CYS A 102 -6.99 -20.63 -7.86
C CYS A 102 -5.69 -19.80 -7.79
N VAL A 103 -5.77 -18.50 -7.97
CA VAL A 103 -4.55 -17.66 -8.01
C VAL A 103 -4.13 -17.22 -6.61
N LEU A 104 -5.01 -16.59 -5.84
CA LEU A 104 -4.70 -16.14 -4.48
C LEU A 104 -4.54 -17.30 -3.51
N GLN A 105 -5.58 -18.12 -3.32
CA GLN A 105 -5.51 -19.28 -2.41
C GLN A 105 -4.53 -20.36 -2.90
N GLY A 106 -4.18 -20.34 -4.18
CA GLY A 106 -3.08 -21.13 -4.74
C GLY A 106 -1.68 -20.63 -4.37
N GLY A 107 -1.56 -19.46 -3.71
CA GLY A 107 -0.28 -18.88 -3.30
C GLY A 107 0.57 -18.37 -4.46
N HIS A 108 -0.06 -17.95 -5.56
CA HIS A 108 0.64 -17.50 -6.78
C HIS A 108 0.94 -15.99 -6.80
N ILE A 109 0.57 -15.25 -5.75
CA ILE A 109 0.85 -13.84 -5.63
C ILE A 109 2.07 -13.61 -4.73
N ASP A 110 3.11 -12.97 -5.26
CA ASP A 110 4.31 -12.62 -4.48
C ASP A 110 4.01 -11.47 -3.52
N VAL A 111 3.40 -10.39 -4.02
CA VAL A 111 3.07 -9.21 -3.22
C VAL A 111 1.62 -8.80 -3.42
N GLY A 112 0.89 -8.65 -2.32
CA GLY A 112 -0.40 -7.96 -2.29
C GLY A 112 -0.21 -6.52 -1.82
N PHE A 113 -0.69 -5.54 -2.58
CA PHE A 113 -0.76 -4.16 -2.11
C PHE A 113 -2.07 -3.88 -1.40
N LEU A 114 -1.99 -3.32 -0.21
CA LEU A 114 -3.13 -2.84 0.55
C LEU A 114 -2.92 -1.41 1.03
N GLY A 115 -4.02 -0.72 1.29
CA GLY A 115 -4.07 0.53 2.04
C GLY A 115 -4.84 0.32 3.33
N ALA A 116 -4.66 1.22 4.30
CA ALA A 116 -5.41 1.20 5.54
C ALA A 116 -5.63 2.61 6.09
N ALA A 117 -6.69 2.78 6.87
CA ALA A 117 -6.88 3.98 7.68
C ALA A 117 -6.12 3.87 9.00
N GLN A 118 -6.05 2.64 9.55
CA GLN A 118 -5.25 2.34 10.74
C GLN A 118 -4.48 1.05 10.54
N ILE A 119 -3.29 1.00 11.14
CA ILE A 119 -2.44 -0.18 11.24
C ILE A 119 -1.88 -0.27 12.67
N ASP A 120 -1.76 -1.49 13.20
CA ASP A 120 -1.09 -1.75 14.45
C ASP A 120 0.33 -2.32 14.25
N ARG A 121 1.07 -2.52 15.35
CA ARG A 121 2.43 -3.03 15.33
C ARG A 121 2.57 -4.43 14.72
N TRP A 122 1.49 -5.21 14.67
CA TRP A 122 1.47 -6.57 14.13
C TRP A 122 1.05 -6.63 12.66
N GLY A 123 0.73 -5.46 12.06
CA GLY A 123 0.27 -5.37 10.69
C GLY A 123 -1.20 -5.78 10.51
N ASN A 124 -2.02 -5.74 11.55
CA ASN A 124 -3.46 -5.79 11.39
C ASN A 124 -3.95 -4.46 10.80
N LEU A 125 -4.97 -4.50 9.94
CA LEU A 125 -5.45 -3.32 9.22
C LEU A 125 -6.90 -3.01 9.54
N ASN A 126 -7.22 -1.72 9.61
CA ASN A 126 -8.58 -1.22 9.64
C ASN A 126 -8.89 -0.41 8.38
N THR A 127 -9.90 -0.86 7.65
CA THR A 127 -10.48 -0.20 6.48
C THR A 127 -12.02 -0.10 6.58
N SER A 128 -12.59 -0.30 7.77
CA SER A 128 -14.05 -0.38 7.96
C SER A 128 -14.65 0.80 8.71
N VAL A 129 -14.07 1.21 9.84
CA VAL A 129 -14.67 2.22 10.69
C VAL A 129 -13.62 2.93 11.55
N ILE A 130 -13.76 4.23 11.72
CA ILE A 130 -13.07 5.00 12.75
C ILE A 130 -14.07 5.34 13.83
N GLY A 131 -13.68 5.14 15.08
CA GLY A 131 -14.55 5.26 16.24
C GLY A 131 -15.39 4.00 16.51
N ASP A 132 -16.48 4.16 17.23
CA ASP A 132 -17.36 3.08 17.62
C ASP A 132 -18.12 2.48 16.42
N TRP A 133 -18.31 1.16 16.42
CA TRP A 133 -19.01 0.45 15.33
C TRP A 133 -20.45 0.90 15.12
N GLU A 134 -21.20 1.09 16.22
CA GLU A 134 -22.60 1.48 16.17
C GLU A 134 -22.79 2.98 15.92
N ASN A 135 -21.83 3.80 16.37
CA ASN A 135 -21.83 5.24 16.18
C ASN A 135 -20.49 5.77 15.65
N PRO A 136 -20.17 5.47 14.38
CA PRO A 136 -18.86 5.75 13.82
C PRO A 136 -18.61 7.23 13.55
N GLU A 137 -17.38 7.69 13.81
CA GLU A 137 -16.90 8.98 13.32
C GLU A 137 -16.78 8.99 11.80
N VAL A 138 -16.26 7.88 11.23
CA VAL A 138 -16.11 7.69 9.77
C VAL A 138 -16.43 6.25 9.40
N ARG A 139 -17.31 6.05 8.41
CA ARG A 139 -17.46 4.78 7.69
C ARG A 139 -16.50 4.75 6.52
N LEU A 140 -15.75 3.66 6.43
CA LEU A 140 -14.79 3.38 5.37
C LEU A 140 -15.35 2.28 4.42
N PRO A 141 -14.68 2.01 3.29
CA PRO A 141 -15.19 1.07 2.29
C PRO A 141 -15.38 -0.38 2.76
N GLY A 142 -14.69 -0.82 3.82
CA GLY A 142 -14.71 -2.20 4.30
C GLY A 142 -13.52 -3.01 3.78
N SER A 143 -13.65 -4.34 3.81
CA SER A 143 -12.55 -5.25 3.46
C SER A 143 -12.31 -5.39 1.95
N GLY A 144 -13.37 -5.38 1.13
CA GLY A 144 -13.21 -5.91 -0.23
C GLY A 144 -12.50 -7.27 -0.19
N GLY A 145 -11.55 -7.48 -1.07
CA GLY A 145 -10.68 -8.67 -1.10
C GLY A 145 -9.49 -8.65 -0.15
N ALA A 146 -9.34 -7.61 0.70
CA ALA A 146 -8.11 -7.41 1.50
C ALA A 146 -7.80 -8.58 2.46
N VAL A 147 -8.82 -9.24 3.01
CA VAL A 147 -8.63 -10.40 3.90
C VAL A 147 -7.99 -11.56 3.14
N GLU A 148 -8.48 -11.84 1.92
CA GLU A 148 -7.93 -12.89 1.06
C GLU A 148 -6.51 -12.55 0.58
N VAL A 149 -6.27 -11.28 0.23
CA VAL A 149 -4.94 -10.80 -0.16
C VAL A 149 -3.95 -10.95 0.99
N MET A 150 -4.34 -10.55 2.22
CA MET A 150 -3.51 -10.67 3.43
C MET A 150 -3.17 -12.13 3.76
N ALA A 151 -4.15 -13.03 3.63
CA ALA A 151 -3.99 -14.42 4.02
C ALA A 151 -3.19 -15.24 3.00
N ASN A 152 -3.25 -14.89 1.71
CA ASN A 152 -2.83 -15.77 0.64
C ASN A 152 -1.69 -15.23 -0.25
N SER A 153 -1.39 -13.92 -0.21
CA SER A 153 -0.17 -13.40 -0.84
C SER A 153 1.05 -13.79 0.00
N ARG A 154 2.19 -14.05 -0.64
CA ARG A 154 3.44 -14.36 0.10
C ARG A 154 3.83 -13.24 1.04
N GLU A 155 3.68 -12.01 0.58
CA GLU A 155 3.93 -10.78 1.33
C GLU A 155 2.81 -9.76 1.07
N VAL A 156 2.61 -8.86 2.02
CA VAL A 156 1.74 -7.70 1.83
C VAL A 156 2.54 -6.43 2.05
N PHE A 157 2.44 -5.51 1.09
CA PHE A 157 2.97 -4.16 1.21
C PHE A 157 1.82 -3.19 1.46
N VAL A 158 1.97 -2.36 2.48
CA VAL A 158 1.00 -1.33 2.81
C VAL A 158 1.58 0.03 2.45
N VAL A 159 0.85 0.81 1.66
CA VAL A 159 1.23 2.19 1.33
C VAL A 159 0.24 3.14 1.99
N MET A 160 0.74 4.00 2.87
CA MET A 160 -0.07 4.96 3.60
C MET A 160 0.44 6.38 3.37
N ARG A 161 -0.46 7.28 2.96
CA ARG A 161 -0.12 8.69 2.69
C ARG A 161 0.15 9.51 3.96
N ARG A 162 -0.28 9.01 5.11
CA ARG A 162 -0.12 9.66 6.41
C ARG A 162 0.50 8.70 7.41
N HIS A 163 1.43 9.22 8.18
CA HIS A 163 2.04 8.53 9.31
C HIS A 163 1.82 9.40 10.57
N ASP A 164 0.76 9.14 11.29
CA ASP A 164 0.41 9.85 12.51
C ASP A 164 -0.14 8.86 13.56
N PRO A 165 -0.26 9.24 14.86
CA PRO A 165 -0.69 8.32 15.93
C PRO A 165 -2.14 7.84 15.79
N ARG A 166 -2.96 8.47 14.96
CA ARG A 166 -4.32 8.01 14.68
C ARG A 166 -4.33 6.88 13.68
N SER A 167 -3.41 6.95 12.70
CA SER A 167 -3.25 5.92 11.65
C SER A 167 -2.33 4.78 12.11
N PHE A 168 -1.31 5.08 12.90
CA PHE A 168 -0.38 4.11 13.50
C PHE A 168 -0.71 3.96 14.99
N THR A 169 -1.62 3.06 15.32
CA THR A 169 -2.24 2.98 16.67
C THR A 169 -1.90 1.68 17.40
N THR A 170 -1.88 1.72 18.73
CA THR A 170 -1.72 0.51 19.56
C THR A 170 -2.92 -0.42 19.49
N ALA A 171 -4.11 0.13 19.30
CA ALA A 171 -5.36 -0.62 19.20
C ALA A 171 -6.19 -0.05 18.05
N LEU A 172 -6.55 -0.92 17.12
CA LEU A 172 -7.44 -0.55 16.01
C LEU A 172 -8.87 -0.35 16.52
N ASP A 173 -9.57 0.65 16.00
CA ASP A 173 -10.99 0.83 16.30
C ASP A 173 -11.81 -0.36 15.78
N PHE A 174 -11.37 -0.95 14.67
CA PHE A 174 -11.92 -2.19 14.11
C PHE A 174 -10.84 -2.95 13.34
N CYS A 175 -10.74 -4.26 13.52
CA CYS A 175 -9.84 -5.08 12.72
C CYS A 175 -10.57 -5.64 11.50
N THR A 176 -10.43 -4.95 10.36
CA THR A 176 -11.00 -5.41 9.10
C THR A 176 -10.22 -6.59 8.53
N THR A 177 -8.89 -6.47 8.54
CA THR A 177 -7.98 -7.43 7.91
C THR A 177 -6.96 -7.88 8.95
N PRO A 178 -7.17 -9.05 9.58
CA PRO A 178 -6.23 -9.59 10.55
C PRO A 178 -4.93 -10.02 9.87
N GLY A 179 -3.81 -9.66 10.46
CA GLY A 179 -2.51 -10.19 10.10
C GLY A 179 -2.35 -11.66 10.54
N PRO A 180 -1.27 -12.33 10.10
CA PRO A 180 -1.09 -13.76 10.35
C PRO A 180 -0.99 -14.14 11.82
N ASP A 181 -0.43 -13.30 12.69
CA ASP A 181 -0.35 -13.55 14.13
C ASP A 181 -1.74 -13.68 14.75
N ARG A 182 -2.65 -12.77 14.41
CA ARG A 182 -4.03 -12.79 14.88
C ARG A 182 -4.82 -13.95 14.28
N ALA A 183 -4.63 -14.23 12.98
CA ALA A 183 -5.26 -15.37 12.31
C ALA A 183 -4.84 -16.69 12.96
N LEU A 184 -3.57 -16.88 13.26
CA LEU A 184 -3.05 -18.08 13.95
C LEU A 184 -3.63 -18.24 15.36
N ALA A 185 -3.80 -17.15 16.10
CA ALA A 185 -4.44 -17.19 17.42
C ALA A 185 -5.89 -17.69 17.37
N GLU A 186 -6.59 -17.43 16.25
CA GLU A 186 -7.95 -17.91 15.97
C GLU A 186 -7.97 -19.30 15.26
N GLY A 187 -6.83 -19.97 15.15
CA GLY A 187 -6.72 -21.29 14.52
C GLY A 187 -6.73 -21.28 12.99
N ILE A 188 -6.64 -20.11 12.36
CA ILE A 188 -6.57 -19.95 10.90
C ILE A 188 -5.10 -19.93 10.50
N ARG A 189 -4.72 -20.71 9.50
CA ARG A 189 -3.36 -20.80 9.01
C ARG A 189 -3.21 -20.04 7.67
N PRO A 190 -2.72 -18.78 7.66
CA PRO A 190 -2.46 -18.05 6.43
C PRO A 190 -1.28 -18.66 5.67
N LEU A 191 -1.25 -18.47 4.34
CA LEU A 191 -0.13 -18.92 3.50
C LEU A 191 1.04 -17.94 3.52
N GLY A 192 0.74 -16.65 3.68
CA GLY A 192 1.72 -15.58 3.58
C GLY A 192 2.26 -15.08 4.91
N ALA A 193 3.28 -14.23 4.82
CA ALA A 193 3.92 -13.56 5.95
C ALA A 193 3.11 -12.36 6.48
N GLY A 194 2.01 -11.99 5.81
CA GLY A 194 1.24 -10.78 6.09
C GLY A 194 1.98 -9.52 5.69
N VAL A 195 1.76 -8.43 6.41
CA VAL A 195 2.43 -7.15 6.15
C VAL A 195 3.92 -7.27 6.44
N THR A 196 4.75 -7.16 5.41
CA THR A 196 6.21 -7.17 5.53
C THR A 196 6.82 -5.80 5.29
N ARG A 197 6.11 -4.91 4.62
CA ARG A 197 6.52 -3.50 4.37
C ARG A 197 5.36 -2.56 4.60
N VAL A 198 5.64 -1.46 5.29
CA VAL A 198 4.75 -0.30 5.38
C VAL A 198 5.53 0.91 4.90
N ILE A 199 5.08 1.52 3.81
CA ILE A 199 5.73 2.64 3.15
C ILE A 199 4.90 3.88 3.40
N THR A 200 5.51 4.91 4.00
CA THR A 200 4.84 6.17 4.38
C THR A 200 5.67 7.37 3.93
N GLU A 201 5.15 8.57 4.11
CA GLU A 201 5.89 9.82 3.87
C GLU A 201 7.07 10.06 4.83
N LEU A 202 7.17 9.30 5.94
CA LEU A 202 8.28 9.43 6.88
C LEU A 202 9.38 8.40 6.63
N GLY A 203 9.03 7.21 6.12
CA GLY A 203 9.99 6.15 5.93
C GLY A 203 9.35 4.78 5.68
N ILE A 204 10.13 3.74 5.93
CA ILE A 204 9.73 2.35 5.72
C ILE A 204 9.80 1.60 7.05
N LEU A 205 8.67 0.99 7.44
CA LEU A 205 8.65 -0.01 8.49
C LEU A 205 8.65 -1.40 7.85
N ALA A 206 9.31 -2.35 8.50
CA ALA A 206 9.37 -3.72 8.03
C ALA A 206 9.25 -4.73 9.17
N ARG A 207 8.83 -5.96 8.82
CA ARG A 207 8.92 -7.15 9.66
C ARG A 207 9.24 -8.36 8.76
N SER A 208 9.82 -9.40 9.35
CA SER A 208 10.22 -10.58 8.60
C SER A 208 9.12 -11.64 8.52
N GLY A 209 8.08 -11.53 9.36
CA GLY A 209 6.96 -12.48 9.37
C GLY A 209 6.26 -12.62 10.71
N VAL A 210 5.68 -13.78 10.92
CA VAL A 210 4.91 -14.12 12.14
C VAL A 210 5.78 -14.01 13.39
N GLY A 211 5.22 -13.49 14.46
CA GLY A 211 5.90 -13.32 15.75
C GLY A 211 6.77 -12.07 15.86
N GLU A 212 6.90 -11.29 14.80
CA GLU A 212 7.69 -10.05 14.79
C GLU A 212 6.82 -8.80 14.68
N GLU A 213 7.18 -7.74 15.38
CA GLU A 213 6.57 -6.43 15.26
C GLU A 213 7.17 -5.65 14.09
N LEU A 214 6.39 -4.74 13.50
CA LEU A 214 6.89 -3.73 12.59
C LEU A 214 7.96 -2.87 13.27
N ARG A 215 9.12 -2.70 12.64
CA ARG A 215 10.23 -1.86 13.08
C ARG A 215 10.63 -0.90 11.99
N LEU A 216 11.13 0.26 12.36
CA LEU A 216 11.66 1.24 11.42
C LEU A 216 12.98 0.71 10.82
N VAL A 217 13.04 0.60 9.49
CA VAL A 217 14.23 0.15 8.76
C VAL A 217 14.85 1.24 7.89
N ALA A 218 14.08 2.25 7.50
CA ALA A 218 14.61 3.37 6.74
C ALA A 218 13.76 4.64 6.95
N VAL A 219 14.42 5.80 6.88
CA VAL A 219 13.77 7.12 6.91
C VAL A 219 13.97 7.85 5.58
N HIS A 220 13.06 8.75 5.22
CA HIS A 220 13.26 9.61 4.06
C HIS A 220 14.28 10.73 4.35
N PRO A 221 14.90 11.31 3.31
CA PRO A 221 15.82 12.43 3.49
C PRO A 221 15.17 13.59 4.28
N GLY A 222 15.85 14.04 5.33
CA GLY A 222 15.38 15.10 6.20
C GLY A 222 14.44 14.67 7.32
N VAL A 223 14.05 13.39 7.37
CA VAL A 223 13.24 12.81 8.46
C VAL A 223 14.18 12.19 9.50
N THR A 224 13.93 12.46 10.78
CA THR A 224 14.65 11.85 11.90
C THR A 224 13.90 10.64 12.46
N VAL A 225 14.63 9.72 13.10
CA VAL A 225 14.04 8.57 13.82
C VAL A 225 13.04 9.05 14.89
N ASP A 226 13.37 10.12 15.60
CA ASP A 226 12.50 10.65 16.66
C ASP A 226 11.16 11.18 16.11
N GLN A 227 11.18 11.84 14.94
CA GLN A 227 9.93 12.24 14.26
C GLN A 227 9.06 11.04 13.91
N VAL A 228 9.65 9.92 13.47
CA VAL A 228 8.87 8.70 13.18
C VAL A 228 8.31 8.10 14.47
N ARG A 229 9.08 8.06 15.55
CA ARG A 229 8.62 7.60 16.87
C ARG A 229 7.46 8.42 17.39
N GLU A 230 7.56 9.74 17.33
CA GLU A 230 6.49 10.66 17.76
C GLU A 230 5.21 10.52 16.93
N ALA A 231 5.36 10.16 15.65
CA ALA A 231 4.23 9.92 14.75
C ALA A 231 3.62 8.51 14.90
N THR A 232 4.24 7.62 15.69
CA THR A 232 3.77 6.25 15.88
C THR A 232 3.14 6.07 17.25
N GLY A 233 1.92 5.55 17.31
CA GLY A 233 1.14 5.41 18.55
C GLY A 233 1.63 4.29 19.50
N TRP A 234 2.70 3.57 19.17
CA TRP A 234 3.32 2.56 20.05
C TRP A 234 4.82 2.80 20.19
N ASP A 235 5.46 2.13 21.14
CA ASP A 235 6.92 2.15 21.27
C ASP A 235 7.57 1.46 20.07
N LEU A 236 7.92 2.28 19.06
CA LEU A 236 8.41 1.82 17.77
C LEU A 236 9.84 1.29 17.89
N ARG A 237 10.03 0.02 17.60
CA ARG A 237 11.34 -0.58 17.45
C ARG A 237 12.05 0.01 16.22
N VAL A 238 13.34 0.22 16.36
CA VAL A 238 14.21 0.72 15.30
C VAL A 238 15.27 -0.33 15.01
N ASP A 239 15.48 -0.61 13.74
CA ASP A 239 16.54 -1.52 13.32
C ASP A 239 17.90 -0.91 13.62
N ASP A 240 18.86 -1.73 14.05
CA ASP A 240 20.23 -1.27 14.37
C ASP A 240 20.94 -0.69 13.15
N SER A 241 20.51 -1.07 11.95
CA SER A 241 21.05 -0.65 10.66
C SER A 241 20.09 0.28 9.90
N VAL A 242 19.30 1.10 10.60
CA VAL A 242 18.38 2.02 9.94
C VAL A 242 19.11 2.89 8.92
N THR A 243 18.57 2.98 7.70
CA THR A 243 19.17 3.68 6.57
C THR A 243 18.37 4.91 6.16
N THR A 244 18.94 5.72 5.28
CA THR A 244 18.18 6.78 4.58
C THR A 244 17.80 6.29 3.20
N VAL A 245 16.51 6.33 2.88
CA VAL A 245 15.99 5.98 1.55
C VAL A 245 16.61 6.94 0.51
N PRO A 246 17.23 6.44 -0.56
CA PRO A 246 17.69 7.32 -1.63
C PRO A 246 16.52 8.11 -2.23
N PRO A 247 16.67 9.43 -2.44
CA PRO A 247 15.62 10.23 -3.04
C PRO A 247 15.26 9.71 -4.45
N PRO A 248 14.05 10.01 -4.96
CA PRO A 248 13.71 9.73 -6.34
C PRO A 248 14.70 10.35 -7.31
N THR A 249 15.17 9.59 -8.28
CA THR A 249 16.04 10.06 -9.33
C THR A 249 15.28 10.83 -10.39
N ALA A 250 15.99 11.70 -11.14
CA ALA A 250 15.38 12.42 -12.26
C ALA A 250 14.80 11.47 -13.34
N ALA A 251 15.42 10.30 -13.53
CA ALA A 251 14.95 9.30 -14.47
C ALA A 251 13.63 8.66 -14.03
N GLU A 252 13.52 8.26 -12.74
CA GLU A 252 12.29 7.70 -12.18
C GLU A 252 11.14 8.71 -12.21
N LEU A 253 11.42 9.96 -11.85
CA LEU A 253 10.41 11.01 -11.88
C LEU A 253 9.95 11.32 -13.31
N ARG A 254 10.85 11.30 -14.30
CA ARG A 254 10.49 11.47 -15.70
C ARG A 254 9.58 10.33 -16.16
N LEU A 255 9.99 9.07 -15.94
CA LEU A 255 9.15 7.91 -16.30
C LEU A 255 7.77 8.00 -15.64
N LEU A 256 7.73 8.33 -14.34
CA LEU A 256 6.48 8.41 -13.61
C LEU A 256 5.55 9.53 -14.15
N ARG A 257 6.10 10.69 -14.51
CA ARG A 257 5.36 11.88 -14.97
C ARG A 257 4.99 11.84 -16.44
N GLU A 258 5.84 11.26 -17.30
CA GLU A 258 5.69 11.32 -18.75
C GLU A 258 5.14 10.02 -19.35
N ASP A 259 5.51 8.87 -18.76
CA ASP A 259 5.15 7.56 -19.32
C ASP A 259 4.05 6.86 -18.50
N VAL A 260 4.12 6.90 -17.16
CA VAL A 260 3.17 6.18 -16.28
C VAL A 260 1.90 6.99 -16.04
N ASP A 261 2.02 8.24 -15.61
CA ASP A 261 0.86 9.11 -15.28
C ASP A 261 0.94 10.50 -15.94
N PRO A 262 1.01 10.58 -17.29
CA PRO A 262 1.08 11.85 -17.99
C PRO A 262 -0.18 12.72 -17.76
N GLY A 263 -1.31 12.07 -17.49
CA GLY A 263 -2.58 12.73 -17.18
C GLY A 263 -2.72 13.20 -15.73
N ARG A 264 -1.76 12.88 -14.88
CA ARG A 264 -1.80 13.15 -13.42
C ARG A 264 -3.08 12.65 -12.76
N VAL A 265 -3.48 11.43 -13.09
CA VAL A 265 -4.67 10.80 -12.53
C VAL A 265 -4.49 10.58 -11.02
N TYR A 266 -3.31 10.11 -10.60
CA TYR A 266 -2.97 9.78 -9.21
C TYR A 266 -1.85 10.62 -8.61
N LEU A 267 -1.08 11.32 -9.44
CA LEU A 267 0.00 12.24 -9.02
C LEU A 267 -0.50 13.66 -8.66
N ARG A 268 -1.76 13.79 -8.29
CA ARG A 268 -2.37 15.06 -7.88
C ARG A 268 -1.92 15.49 -6.51
#